data_4ad2adfa80852c606adc8b09de38804b
#
_entry.id   4ad2adfa80852c606adc8b09de38804b
#
_cell.length_a   1.000
_cell.length_b   1.000
_cell.length_c   1.000
_cell.angle_alpha   90.00
_cell.angle_beta   90.00
_cell.angle_gamma   90.00
#
_symmetry.space_group_name_H-M   'P 1'
#
loop_
_entity.id
_entity.type
_entity.pdbx_description
1 polymer ?
#
loop_
_entity_poly.entity_id
_entity_poly.type
_entity_poly.pdbx_seq_one_letter_code
_entity_poly.pdbx_strand_id
1 'polypeptide(L)'
;METKEREALLAALLEGRLPDANGRYGPFGGRFVPETLMPAIERLMHGVKSILPSREFQTALRNELKSWVGRPTALTHLPTLSKRWGAEVWLKREDLAHTGAHKINNGIGQALLAKALGAKRIVAETGAGQHGVASAAACARVGLPCTVYMGEIDVARQAPNVDRMRRFGAKVVPVTSGDRTLRAAIDEAIRDWVSDPVGTYYLLGSAIGPHPYPLLVRELQAVIGREARAQMIGNGGLPDAVFACVGGGSNAIGIFDAFVADTGVRLIGVEAGGERIERGRHAARFAGGSTGVLQGTRTFVLQDEDRKSTRLNSSH
;
A
#
# COMPACT_ATOMS: atom_id res chain seq x y z
N MET A 1 21.44 -2.01 9.97
CA MET A 1 21.83 -0.80 9.19
C MET A 1 22.30 0.25 10.17
N GLU A 2 23.54 0.69 10.03
CA GLU A 2 24.15 1.69 10.90
C GLU A 2 23.56 3.09 10.70
N THR A 3 23.70 3.98 11.69
CA THR A 3 23.13 5.33 11.65
C THR A 3 23.61 6.13 10.43
N LYS A 4 24.90 6.10 10.12
CA LYS A 4 25.48 6.77 8.94
C LYS A 4 24.89 6.27 7.61
N GLU A 5 24.61 4.98 7.50
CA GLU A 5 24.02 4.38 6.31
C GLU A 5 22.57 4.87 6.14
N ARG A 6 21.81 5.00 7.24
CA ARG A 6 20.43 5.54 7.22
C ARG A 6 20.41 7.00 6.79
N GLU A 7 21.31 7.82 7.31
CA GLU A 7 21.45 9.23 6.95
C GLU A 7 21.77 9.40 5.47
N ALA A 8 22.70 8.60 4.94
CA ALA A 8 23.08 8.61 3.53
C ALA A 8 21.90 8.21 2.61
N LEU A 9 21.11 7.20 3.01
CA LEU A 9 19.91 6.80 2.26
C LEU A 9 18.82 7.87 2.30
N LEU A 10 18.62 8.53 3.44
CA LEU A 10 17.68 9.64 3.57
C LEU A 10 18.09 10.82 2.68
N ALA A 11 19.37 11.22 2.70
CA ALA A 11 19.89 12.25 1.83
C ALA A 11 19.69 11.90 0.34
N ALA A 12 20.01 10.67 -0.06
CA ALA A 12 19.81 10.20 -1.42
C ALA A 12 18.32 10.19 -1.84
N LEU A 13 17.41 9.89 -0.92
CA LEU A 13 15.97 9.95 -1.15
C LEU A 13 15.49 11.39 -1.38
N LEU A 14 15.92 12.32 -0.50
CA LEU A 14 15.54 13.74 -0.58
C LEU A 14 16.10 14.43 -1.83
N GLU A 15 17.26 14.00 -2.30
CA GLU A 15 17.86 14.47 -3.55
C GLU A 15 17.26 13.82 -4.81
N GLY A 16 16.28 12.92 -4.66
CA GLY A 16 15.64 12.23 -5.79
C GLY A 16 16.52 11.17 -6.47
N ARG A 17 17.64 10.74 -5.85
CA ARG A 17 18.53 9.69 -6.36
C ARG A 17 18.02 8.28 -6.09
N LEU A 18 16.95 8.12 -5.29
CA LEU A 18 16.30 6.84 -5.01
C LEU A 18 14.83 6.85 -5.48
N PRO A 19 14.35 5.74 -6.05
CA PRO A 19 15.08 4.50 -6.30
C PRO A 19 16.13 4.65 -7.40
N ASP A 20 17.17 3.80 -7.38
CA ASP A 20 18.15 3.72 -8.48
C ASP A 20 17.53 3.15 -9.77
N ALA A 21 18.33 3.02 -10.84
CA ALA A 21 17.88 2.49 -12.13
C ALA A 21 17.34 1.06 -12.07
N ASN A 22 17.72 0.29 -11.05
CA ASN A 22 17.26 -1.07 -10.79
C ASN A 22 16.04 -1.11 -9.84
N GLY A 23 15.53 0.03 -9.44
CA GLY A 23 14.41 0.15 -8.51
C GLY A 23 14.78 -0.14 -7.07
N ARG A 24 16.04 0.10 -6.67
CA ARG A 24 16.53 -0.16 -5.32
C ARG A 24 16.58 1.11 -4.48
N TYR A 25 16.34 0.93 -3.19
CA TYR A 25 16.51 1.90 -2.12
C TYR A 25 17.64 1.40 -1.22
N GLY A 26 18.89 1.58 -1.64
CA GLY A 26 20.05 0.93 -1.03
C GLY A 26 19.95 -0.61 -1.12
N PRO A 27 20.01 -1.35 0.00
CA PRO A 27 19.91 -2.80 -0.02
C PRO A 27 18.50 -3.36 -0.28
N PHE A 28 17.47 -2.51 -0.33
CA PHE A 28 16.06 -2.91 -0.46
C PHE A 28 15.50 -2.61 -1.85
N GLY A 29 14.31 -3.14 -2.14
CA GLY A 29 13.63 -2.92 -3.42
C GLY A 29 14.06 -3.92 -4.50
N GLY A 30 14.11 -3.45 -5.75
CA GLY A 30 14.48 -4.25 -6.91
C GLY A 30 13.30 -4.91 -7.62
N ARG A 31 13.62 -5.79 -8.61
CA ARG A 31 12.65 -6.48 -9.48
C ARG A 31 12.99 -7.95 -9.54
N PHE A 32 12.50 -8.73 -8.59
CA PHE A 32 12.73 -10.18 -8.49
C PHE A 32 11.51 -10.93 -8.96
N VAL A 33 11.22 -10.84 -10.26
CA VAL A 33 10.06 -11.48 -10.90
C VAL A 33 10.50 -12.39 -12.03
N PRO A 34 9.66 -13.40 -12.43
CA PRO A 34 9.92 -14.19 -13.63
C PRO A 34 10.05 -13.30 -14.87
N GLU A 35 10.88 -13.72 -15.82
CA GLU A 35 11.09 -13.00 -17.08
C GLU A 35 9.80 -12.78 -17.86
N THR A 36 8.86 -13.70 -17.77
CA THR A 36 7.53 -13.60 -18.37
C THR A 36 6.72 -12.39 -17.91
N LEU A 37 7.00 -11.85 -16.72
CA LEU A 37 6.36 -10.64 -16.21
C LEU A 37 7.12 -9.35 -16.55
N MET A 38 8.34 -9.42 -17.06
CA MET A 38 9.13 -8.23 -17.36
C MET A 38 8.44 -7.26 -18.31
N PRO A 39 7.77 -7.69 -19.41
CA PRO A 39 7.03 -6.76 -20.28
C PRO A 39 5.90 -6.02 -19.55
N ALA A 40 5.20 -6.68 -18.61
CA ALA A 40 4.15 -6.04 -17.82
C ALA A 40 4.75 -5.01 -16.83
N ILE A 41 5.88 -5.33 -16.21
CA ILE A 41 6.61 -4.42 -15.31
C ILE A 41 7.14 -3.20 -16.09
N GLU A 42 7.70 -3.39 -17.29
CA GLU A 42 8.19 -2.30 -18.13
C GLU A 42 7.06 -1.38 -18.59
N ARG A 43 5.91 -1.96 -18.97
CA ARG A 43 4.71 -1.19 -19.27
C ARG A 43 4.24 -0.37 -18.06
N LEU A 44 4.25 -0.96 -16.87
CA LEU A 44 3.93 -0.26 -15.62
C LEU A 44 4.95 0.86 -15.34
N MET A 45 6.24 0.62 -15.54
CA MET A 45 7.28 1.66 -15.42
C MET A 45 7.07 2.82 -16.39
N HIS A 46 6.70 2.54 -17.66
CA HIS A 46 6.30 3.58 -18.60
C HIS A 46 5.11 4.37 -18.07
N GLY A 47 4.08 3.70 -17.55
CA GLY A 47 2.92 4.35 -16.94
C GLY A 47 3.31 5.27 -15.77
N VAL A 48 4.18 4.82 -14.89
CA VAL A 48 4.65 5.60 -13.73
C VAL A 48 5.51 6.80 -14.16
N LYS A 49 6.35 6.64 -15.19
CA LYS A 49 7.25 7.72 -15.66
C LYS A 49 6.57 8.75 -16.56
N SER A 50 5.60 8.32 -17.36
CA SER A 50 5.06 9.16 -18.45
C SER A 50 3.59 9.51 -18.26
N ILE A 51 2.75 8.57 -17.78
CA ILE A 51 1.30 8.79 -17.62
C ILE A 51 1.01 9.42 -16.28
N LEU A 52 1.50 8.82 -15.19
CA LEU A 52 1.23 9.28 -13.84
C LEU A 52 1.51 10.76 -13.60
N PRO A 53 2.65 11.36 -14.06
CA PRO A 53 2.92 12.79 -13.88
C PRO A 53 2.20 13.69 -14.89
N SER A 54 1.52 13.14 -15.89
CA SER A 54 0.86 13.95 -16.92
C SER A 54 -0.27 14.81 -16.34
N ARG A 55 -0.46 16.00 -16.88
CA ARG A 55 -1.51 16.93 -16.46
C ARG A 55 -2.90 16.30 -16.57
N GLU A 56 -3.12 15.53 -17.62
CA GLU A 56 -4.39 14.85 -17.87
C GLU A 56 -4.69 13.83 -16.74
N PHE A 57 -3.74 12.92 -16.47
CA PHE A 57 -3.88 11.92 -15.43
C PHE A 57 -4.05 12.56 -14.05
N GLN A 58 -3.22 13.54 -13.70
CA GLN A 58 -3.28 14.23 -12.42
C GLN A 58 -4.61 14.99 -12.24
N THR A 59 -5.19 15.51 -13.31
CA THR A 59 -6.49 16.17 -13.28
C THR A 59 -7.60 15.14 -13.05
N ALA A 60 -7.59 14.02 -13.78
CA ALA A 60 -8.55 12.94 -13.60
C ALA A 60 -8.46 12.37 -12.17
N LEU A 61 -7.26 12.09 -11.68
CA LEU A 61 -7.06 11.58 -10.32
C LEU A 61 -7.57 12.56 -9.26
N ARG A 62 -7.23 13.86 -9.34
CA ARG A 62 -7.73 14.87 -8.40
C ARG A 62 -9.25 14.96 -8.40
N ASN A 63 -9.88 14.88 -9.56
CA ASN A 63 -11.34 14.91 -9.66
C ASN A 63 -11.98 13.70 -8.97
N GLU A 64 -11.45 12.49 -9.18
CA GLU A 64 -11.94 11.30 -8.49
C GLU A 64 -11.69 11.35 -6.98
N LEU A 65 -10.51 11.79 -6.55
CA LEU A 65 -10.18 11.96 -5.14
C LEU A 65 -11.14 12.94 -4.47
N LYS A 66 -11.47 14.06 -5.11
CA LYS A 66 -12.35 15.08 -4.57
C LYS A 66 -13.82 14.66 -4.59
N SER A 67 -14.32 14.26 -5.76
CA SER A 67 -15.77 14.10 -5.99
C SER A 67 -16.31 12.73 -5.58
N TRP A 68 -15.46 11.70 -5.59
CA TRP A 68 -15.86 10.32 -5.32
C TRP A 68 -15.23 9.72 -4.07
N VAL A 69 -13.95 9.96 -3.82
CA VAL A 69 -13.29 9.48 -2.59
C VAL A 69 -13.65 10.33 -1.37
N GLY A 70 -13.99 11.61 -1.57
CA GLY A 70 -14.37 12.51 -0.48
C GLY A 70 -13.18 13.21 0.17
N ARG A 71 -12.14 13.52 -0.64
CA ARG A 71 -10.96 14.24 -0.13
C ARG A 71 -11.09 15.77 -0.25
N PRO A 72 -10.43 16.54 0.65
CA PRO A 72 -9.55 16.10 1.74
C PRO A 72 -10.32 15.42 2.88
N THR A 73 -9.74 14.35 3.46
CA THR A 73 -10.29 13.77 4.69
C THR A 73 -10.04 14.70 5.88
N ALA A 74 -10.91 14.64 6.88
CA ALA A 74 -10.79 15.51 8.06
C ALA A 74 -9.49 15.24 8.85
N LEU A 75 -8.93 16.30 9.39
CA LEU A 75 -7.98 16.25 10.50
C LEU A 75 -8.75 16.63 11.77
N THR A 76 -8.96 15.68 12.67
CA THR A 76 -9.83 15.83 13.84
C THR A 76 -9.01 15.95 15.11
N HIS A 77 -9.17 17.05 15.82
CA HIS A 77 -8.63 17.21 17.17
C HIS A 77 -9.39 16.35 18.17
N LEU A 78 -8.68 15.74 19.12
CA LEU A 78 -9.23 14.87 20.16
C LEU A 78 -9.02 15.43 21.56
N PRO A 79 -9.86 16.38 22.03
CA PRO A 79 -9.61 17.12 23.26
C PRO A 79 -9.57 16.22 24.51
N THR A 80 -10.39 15.18 24.56
CA THR A 80 -10.40 14.25 25.70
C THR A 80 -9.09 13.46 25.81
N LEU A 81 -8.57 12.95 24.68
CA LEU A 81 -7.28 12.25 24.67
C LEU A 81 -6.12 13.23 24.90
N SER A 82 -6.19 14.43 24.33
CA SER A 82 -5.19 15.48 24.54
C SER A 82 -5.03 15.80 26.02
N LYS A 83 -6.14 16.03 26.72
CA LYS A 83 -6.13 16.25 28.17
C LYS A 83 -5.56 15.06 28.93
N ARG A 84 -5.96 13.84 28.57
CA ARG A 84 -5.53 12.61 29.27
C ARG A 84 -4.03 12.33 29.11
N TRP A 85 -3.45 12.66 27.94
CA TRP A 85 -2.06 12.36 27.61
C TRP A 85 -1.12 13.55 27.80
N GLY A 86 -1.65 14.76 28.07
CA GLY A 86 -0.86 15.97 28.20
C GLY A 86 -0.18 16.39 26.89
N ALA A 87 -0.81 16.10 25.75
CA ALA A 87 -0.29 16.40 24.42
C ALA A 87 -1.45 16.67 23.44
N GLU A 88 -1.27 17.54 22.46
CA GLU A 88 -2.27 17.78 21.43
C GLU A 88 -2.38 16.60 20.48
N VAL A 89 -3.53 15.90 20.50
CA VAL A 89 -3.77 14.68 19.71
C VAL A 89 -4.72 14.96 18.55
N TRP A 90 -4.25 14.65 17.35
CA TRP A 90 -4.99 14.84 16.12
C TRP A 90 -5.08 13.52 15.34
N LEU A 91 -6.22 13.24 14.70
CA LEU A 91 -6.40 12.09 13.81
C LEU A 91 -6.62 12.55 12.37
N LYS A 92 -5.78 12.06 11.47
CA LYS A 92 -6.08 12.10 10.03
C LYS A 92 -7.05 10.96 9.69
N ARG A 93 -8.29 11.34 9.37
CA ARG A 93 -9.45 10.44 9.32
C ARG A 93 -9.58 9.73 7.97
N GLU A 94 -8.68 8.81 7.67
CA GLU A 94 -8.76 8.00 6.43
C GLU A 94 -9.90 6.97 6.44
N ASP A 95 -10.51 6.72 7.58
CA ASP A 95 -11.77 5.98 7.73
C ASP A 95 -12.99 6.68 7.11
N LEU A 96 -12.91 7.99 6.91
CA LEU A 96 -13.96 8.79 6.24
C LEU A 96 -13.82 8.81 4.71
N ALA A 97 -12.72 8.30 4.16
CA ALA A 97 -12.60 8.12 2.73
C ALA A 97 -13.59 7.05 2.22
N HIS A 98 -14.05 7.18 0.98
CA HIS A 98 -14.93 6.17 0.36
C HIS A 98 -14.36 4.76 0.54
N THR A 99 -15.22 3.79 0.80
CA THR A 99 -14.93 2.40 1.21
C THR A 99 -14.44 2.23 2.66
N GLY A 100 -14.18 3.30 3.41
CA GLY A 100 -13.90 3.26 4.84
C GLY A 100 -12.41 3.07 5.19
N ALA A 101 -11.48 3.31 4.25
CA ALA A 101 -10.04 3.23 4.50
C ALA A 101 -9.22 3.93 3.40
N HIS A 102 -7.94 4.23 3.71
CA HIS A 102 -6.96 4.82 2.78
C HIS A 102 -6.71 4.01 1.50
N LYS A 103 -7.09 2.74 1.45
CA LYS A 103 -6.87 1.85 0.31
C LYS A 103 -7.46 2.37 -0.99
N ILE A 104 -8.55 3.13 -0.92
CA ILE A 104 -9.23 3.67 -2.09
C ILE A 104 -8.38 4.68 -2.86
N ASN A 105 -7.49 5.43 -2.20
CA ASN A 105 -6.59 6.39 -2.87
C ASN A 105 -5.71 5.67 -3.91
N ASN A 106 -5.08 4.57 -3.46
CA ASN A 106 -4.28 3.71 -4.30
C ASN A 106 -5.14 2.94 -5.32
N GLY A 107 -6.30 2.43 -4.89
CA GLY A 107 -7.22 1.67 -5.74
C GLY A 107 -7.67 2.47 -6.97
N ILE A 108 -8.18 3.69 -6.76
CA ILE A 108 -8.64 4.52 -7.88
C ILE A 108 -7.48 4.99 -8.77
N GLY A 109 -6.33 5.36 -8.18
CA GLY A 109 -5.17 5.77 -8.95
C GLY A 109 -4.64 4.65 -9.85
N GLN A 110 -4.50 3.43 -9.33
CA GLN A 110 -4.07 2.28 -10.13
C GLN A 110 -5.13 1.86 -11.16
N ALA A 111 -6.42 1.93 -10.85
CA ALA A 111 -7.48 1.61 -11.81
C ALA A 111 -7.51 2.60 -13.00
N LEU A 112 -7.32 3.90 -12.75
CA LEU A 112 -7.14 4.92 -13.79
C LEU A 112 -5.89 4.64 -14.64
N LEU A 113 -4.77 4.29 -13.99
CA LEU A 113 -3.53 3.96 -14.69
C LEU A 113 -3.68 2.69 -15.53
N ALA A 114 -4.32 1.66 -15.00
CA ALA A 114 -4.63 0.43 -15.74
C ALA A 114 -5.43 0.72 -17.02
N LYS A 115 -6.46 1.56 -16.90
CA LYS A 115 -7.28 2.00 -18.04
C LYS A 115 -6.45 2.76 -19.07
N ALA A 116 -5.62 3.71 -18.63
CA ALA A 116 -4.74 4.48 -19.50
C ALA A 116 -3.68 3.61 -20.20
N LEU A 117 -3.23 2.51 -19.55
CA LEU A 117 -2.34 1.50 -20.13
C LEU A 117 -3.07 0.49 -21.03
N GLY A 118 -4.40 0.60 -21.21
CA GLY A 118 -5.17 -0.28 -22.08
C GLY A 118 -5.41 -1.68 -21.52
N ALA A 119 -5.33 -1.86 -20.20
CA ALA A 119 -5.66 -3.13 -19.55
C ALA A 119 -7.12 -3.52 -19.83
N LYS A 120 -7.35 -4.81 -20.02
CA LYS A 120 -8.69 -5.37 -20.28
C LYS A 120 -9.41 -5.77 -18.99
N ARG A 121 -8.65 -6.12 -17.95
CA ARG A 121 -9.15 -6.51 -16.64
C ARG A 121 -8.13 -6.20 -15.55
N ILE A 122 -8.60 -6.21 -14.32
CA ILE A 122 -7.76 -6.05 -13.13
C ILE A 122 -7.85 -7.30 -12.27
N VAL A 123 -6.72 -7.76 -11.77
CA VAL A 123 -6.64 -8.74 -10.68
C VAL A 123 -6.07 -8.09 -9.43
N ALA A 124 -6.57 -8.51 -8.27
CA ALA A 124 -6.08 -8.07 -6.97
C ALA A 124 -6.14 -9.23 -5.98
N GLU A 125 -5.38 -9.13 -4.91
CA GLU A 125 -5.46 -10.00 -3.75
C GLU A 125 -5.99 -9.25 -2.53
N THR A 126 -6.51 -9.99 -1.55
CA THR A 126 -6.86 -9.39 -0.25
C THR A 126 -6.84 -10.42 0.87
N GLY A 127 -6.50 -9.98 2.09
CA GLY A 127 -6.63 -10.77 3.32
C GLY A 127 -7.80 -10.24 4.16
N ALA A 128 -7.62 -9.10 4.82
CA ALA A 128 -8.66 -8.46 5.62
C ALA A 128 -9.86 -7.90 4.82
N GLY A 129 -9.79 -7.94 3.49
CA GLY A 129 -10.89 -7.52 2.61
C GLY A 129 -10.86 -6.06 2.16
N GLN A 130 -10.24 -5.15 2.90
CA GLN A 130 -10.28 -3.72 2.60
C GLN A 130 -9.65 -3.35 1.26
N HIS A 131 -8.53 -4.01 0.90
CA HIS A 131 -7.93 -3.80 -0.41
C HIS A 131 -8.83 -4.32 -1.53
N GLY A 132 -9.41 -5.50 -1.36
CA GLY A 132 -10.36 -6.06 -2.32
C GLY A 132 -11.59 -5.18 -2.53
N VAL A 133 -12.18 -4.63 -1.45
CA VAL A 133 -13.29 -3.69 -1.53
C VAL A 133 -12.91 -2.42 -2.29
N ALA A 134 -11.74 -1.83 -1.97
CA ALA A 134 -11.24 -0.65 -2.66
C ALA A 134 -10.97 -0.92 -4.16
N SER A 135 -10.38 -2.07 -4.49
CA SER A 135 -10.12 -2.49 -5.87
C SER A 135 -11.42 -2.71 -6.64
N ALA A 136 -12.38 -3.44 -6.05
CA ALA A 136 -13.69 -3.68 -6.67
C ALA A 136 -14.44 -2.36 -6.95
N ALA A 137 -14.48 -1.46 -5.95
CA ALA A 137 -15.12 -0.16 -6.10
C ALA A 137 -14.46 0.70 -7.19
N ALA A 138 -13.12 0.76 -7.20
CA ALA A 138 -12.36 1.51 -8.20
C ALA A 138 -12.55 0.95 -9.60
N CYS A 139 -12.53 -0.38 -9.75
CA CYS A 139 -12.77 -1.05 -11.04
C CYS A 139 -14.17 -0.77 -11.58
N ALA A 140 -15.20 -0.86 -10.71
CA ALA A 140 -16.57 -0.49 -11.08
C ALA A 140 -16.64 0.98 -11.54
N ARG A 141 -15.95 1.89 -10.84
CA ARG A 141 -15.89 3.32 -11.18
C ARG A 141 -15.30 3.60 -12.55
N VAL A 142 -14.23 2.88 -12.93
CA VAL A 142 -13.56 3.10 -14.23
C VAL A 142 -14.09 2.20 -15.35
N GLY A 143 -14.97 1.23 -15.05
CA GLY A 143 -15.58 0.31 -16.00
C GLY A 143 -14.65 -0.84 -16.44
N LEU A 144 -13.81 -1.35 -15.53
CA LEU A 144 -12.92 -2.50 -15.80
C LEU A 144 -13.39 -3.72 -15.00
N PRO A 145 -13.42 -4.93 -15.59
CA PRO A 145 -13.66 -6.18 -14.86
C PRO A 145 -12.61 -6.38 -13.76
N CYS A 146 -13.06 -6.86 -12.59
CA CYS A 146 -12.20 -7.09 -11.43
C CYS A 146 -12.33 -8.53 -10.91
N THR A 147 -11.20 -9.21 -10.74
CA THR A 147 -11.12 -10.48 -10.02
C THR A 147 -10.30 -10.29 -8.76
N VAL A 148 -10.85 -10.66 -7.61
CA VAL A 148 -10.18 -10.56 -6.31
C VAL A 148 -9.95 -11.96 -5.76
N TYR A 149 -8.68 -12.32 -5.56
CA TYR A 149 -8.27 -13.54 -4.89
C TYR A 149 -8.23 -13.34 -3.39
N MET A 150 -8.79 -14.28 -2.63
CA MET A 150 -8.86 -14.21 -1.18
C MET A 150 -8.77 -15.62 -0.60
N GLY A 151 -7.93 -15.83 0.42
CA GLY A 151 -7.84 -17.13 1.06
C GLY A 151 -9.18 -17.56 1.64
N GLU A 152 -9.51 -18.86 1.52
CA GLU A 152 -10.80 -19.41 1.97
C GLU A 152 -11.09 -19.10 3.45
N ILE A 153 -10.06 -19.15 4.30
CA ILE A 153 -10.17 -18.81 5.73
C ILE A 153 -10.53 -17.33 5.90
N ASP A 154 -9.91 -16.46 5.10
CA ASP A 154 -10.17 -15.02 5.15
C ASP A 154 -11.56 -14.68 4.56
N VAL A 155 -12.00 -15.40 3.52
CA VAL A 155 -13.38 -15.28 2.97
C VAL A 155 -14.42 -15.52 4.06
N ALA A 156 -14.25 -16.57 4.85
CA ALA A 156 -15.17 -16.88 5.95
C ALA A 156 -15.14 -15.81 7.05
N ARG A 157 -13.95 -15.36 7.45
CA ARG A 157 -13.78 -14.34 8.51
C ARG A 157 -14.29 -12.96 8.10
N GLN A 158 -14.19 -12.62 6.81
CA GLN A 158 -14.46 -11.28 6.28
C GLN A 158 -15.68 -11.25 5.34
N ALA A 159 -16.68 -12.09 5.61
CA ALA A 159 -17.88 -12.21 4.79
C ALA A 159 -18.55 -10.86 4.43
N PRO A 160 -18.64 -9.84 5.33
CA PRO A 160 -19.18 -8.54 4.98
C PRO A 160 -18.38 -7.82 3.88
N ASN A 161 -17.04 -7.94 3.88
CA ASN A 161 -16.22 -7.35 2.82
C ASN A 161 -16.35 -8.13 1.51
N VAL A 162 -16.52 -9.44 1.56
CA VAL A 162 -16.80 -10.28 0.38
C VAL A 162 -18.11 -9.87 -0.28
N ASP A 163 -19.17 -9.66 0.52
CA ASP A 163 -20.45 -9.17 0.01
C ASP A 163 -20.31 -7.79 -0.65
N ARG A 164 -19.58 -6.85 -0.02
CA ARG A 164 -19.29 -5.54 -0.62
C ARG A 164 -18.57 -5.63 -1.95
N MET A 165 -17.53 -6.48 -2.07
CA MET A 165 -16.81 -6.71 -3.32
C MET A 165 -17.74 -7.22 -4.44
N ARG A 166 -18.60 -8.19 -4.12
CA ARG A 166 -19.59 -8.75 -5.06
C ARG A 166 -20.63 -7.71 -5.50
N ARG A 167 -21.10 -6.86 -4.59
CA ARG A 167 -22.03 -5.74 -4.90
C ARG A 167 -21.40 -4.71 -5.83
N PHE A 168 -20.10 -4.51 -5.79
CA PHE A 168 -19.35 -3.71 -6.77
C PHE A 168 -19.09 -4.45 -8.10
N GLY A 169 -19.59 -5.67 -8.26
CA GLY A 169 -19.44 -6.46 -9.49
C GLY A 169 -18.12 -7.21 -9.61
N ALA A 170 -17.31 -7.28 -8.57
CA ALA A 170 -16.07 -8.05 -8.62
C ALA A 170 -16.33 -9.55 -8.45
N LYS A 171 -15.58 -10.36 -9.21
CA LYS A 171 -15.49 -11.81 -9.00
C LYS A 171 -14.55 -12.08 -7.83
N VAL A 172 -15.08 -12.60 -6.71
CA VAL A 172 -14.27 -13.04 -5.57
C VAL A 172 -13.99 -14.53 -5.70
N VAL A 173 -12.70 -14.89 -5.77
CA VAL A 173 -12.22 -16.28 -5.94
C VAL A 173 -11.61 -16.75 -4.62
N PRO A 174 -12.25 -17.68 -3.90
CA PRO A 174 -11.66 -18.30 -2.73
C PRO A 174 -10.45 -19.16 -3.12
N VAL A 175 -9.33 -18.98 -2.43
CA VAL A 175 -8.12 -19.79 -2.63
C VAL A 175 -8.07 -20.87 -1.57
N THR A 176 -8.17 -22.13 -2.00
CA THR A 176 -8.24 -23.33 -1.14
C THR A 176 -6.89 -24.03 -0.99
N SER A 177 -5.88 -23.64 -1.79
CA SER A 177 -4.52 -24.18 -1.75
C SER A 177 -3.63 -23.44 -0.74
N GLY A 178 -2.50 -24.02 -0.39
CA GLY A 178 -1.50 -23.41 0.51
C GLY A 178 -2.03 -23.18 1.93
N ASP A 179 -1.68 -22.03 2.53
CA ASP A 179 -2.13 -21.65 3.86
C ASP A 179 -3.58 -21.11 3.90
N ARG A 180 -4.22 -20.98 2.75
CA ARG A 180 -5.59 -20.49 2.56
C ARG A 180 -5.84 -19.09 3.16
N THR A 181 -4.78 -18.28 3.21
CA THR A 181 -4.79 -16.89 3.70
C THR A 181 -4.23 -15.94 2.64
N LEU A 182 -3.92 -14.69 3.02
CA LEU A 182 -3.39 -13.66 2.11
C LEU A 182 -2.20 -14.13 1.25
N ARG A 183 -1.29 -14.94 1.81
CA ARG A 183 -0.13 -15.43 1.05
C ARG A 183 -0.56 -16.28 -0.15
N ALA A 184 -1.43 -17.25 0.08
CA ALA A 184 -1.95 -18.08 -1.00
C ALA A 184 -2.75 -17.26 -2.03
N ALA A 185 -3.49 -16.23 -1.56
CA ALA A 185 -4.20 -15.31 -2.44
C ALA A 185 -3.26 -14.51 -3.35
N ILE A 186 -2.12 -14.06 -2.84
CA ILE A 186 -1.08 -13.36 -3.61
C ILE A 186 -0.47 -14.29 -4.67
N ASP A 187 -0.11 -15.51 -4.28
CA ASP A 187 0.49 -16.49 -5.19
C ASP A 187 -0.48 -16.80 -6.36
N GLU A 188 -1.78 -16.90 -6.07
CA GLU A 188 -2.80 -17.16 -7.09
C GLU A 188 -3.05 -15.95 -8.00
N ALA A 189 -3.10 -14.74 -7.44
CA ALA A 189 -3.22 -13.50 -8.20
C ALA A 189 -2.03 -13.28 -9.15
N ILE A 190 -0.81 -13.59 -8.69
CA ILE A 190 0.40 -13.54 -9.54
C ILE A 190 0.32 -14.60 -10.63
N ARG A 191 -0.14 -15.82 -10.33
CA ARG A 191 -0.31 -16.88 -11.33
C ARG A 191 -1.29 -16.49 -12.42
N ASP A 192 -2.42 -15.89 -12.04
CA ASP A 192 -3.40 -15.35 -13.00
C ASP A 192 -2.78 -14.21 -13.84
N TRP A 193 -2.01 -13.31 -13.22
CA TRP A 193 -1.32 -12.25 -13.95
C TRP A 193 -0.30 -12.77 -14.94
N VAL A 194 0.48 -13.81 -14.58
CA VAL A 194 1.44 -14.48 -15.49
C VAL A 194 0.76 -15.11 -16.69
N SER A 195 -0.49 -15.57 -16.55
CA SER A 195 -1.24 -16.22 -17.64
C SER A 195 -1.63 -15.26 -18.76
N ASP A 196 -1.82 -13.96 -18.44
CA ASP A 196 -2.10 -12.90 -19.42
C ASP A 196 -1.49 -11.56 -18.93
N PRO A 197 -0.17 -11.38 -19.04
CA PRO A 197 0.51 -10.19 -18.53
C PRO A 197 0.25 -8.93 -19.36
N VAL A 198 -0.30 -9.08 -20.57
CA VAL A 198 -0.63 -7.97 -21.47
C VAL A 198 -2.04 -7.43 -21.21
N GLY A 199 -3.04 -8.30 -21.13
CA GLY A 199 -4.43 -7.90 -20.91
C GLY A 199 -4.76 -7.62 -19.47
N THR A 200 -3.99 -8.16 -18.53
CA THR A 200 -4.25 -8.05 -17.09
C THR A 200 -3.38 -7.00 -16.42
N TYR A 201 -3.98 -6.18 -15.58
CA TYR A 201 -3.27 -5.31 -14.64
C TYR A 201 -3.37 -5.89 -13.23
N TYR A 202 -2.23 -6.07 -12.57
CA TYR A 202 -2.20 -6.48 -11.17
C TYR A 202 -2.25 -5.24 -10.28
N LEU A 203 -3.36 -5.03 -9.55
CA LEU A 203 -3.58 -3.90 -8.66
C LEU A 203 -3.07 -4.26 -7.26
N LEU A 204 -1.89 -3.78 -6.93
CA LEU A 204 -1.22 -4.10 -5.67
C LEU A 204 -1.67 -3.17 -4.53
N GLY A 205 -2.02 -3.76 -3.39
CA GLY A 205 -2.66 -3.07 -2.27
C GLY A 205 -1.74 -2.37 -1.29
N SER A 206 -0.41 -2.48 -1.43
CA SER A 206 0.52 -1.93 -0.45
C SER A 206 1.86 -1.52 -1.08
N ALA A 207 2.72 -0.85 -0.27
CA ALA A 207 4.05 -0.41 -0.70
C ALA A 207 5.07 -1.57 -0.69
N ILE A 208 4.70 -2.67 -1.34
CA ILE A 208 5.45 -3.91 -1.51
C ILE A 208 5.49 -4.29 -2.99
N GLY A 209 6.07 -5.44 -3.31
CA GLY A 209 6.15 -5.92 -4.68
C GLY A 209 7.36 -5.37 -5.45
N PRO A 210 7.54 -5.80 -6.71
CA PRO A 210 8.66 -5.38 -7.54
C PRO A 210 8.55 -3.90 -7.90
N HIS A 211 9.68 -3.24 -8.06
CA HIS A 211 9.69 -1.89 -8.64
C HIS A 211 8.96 -1.92 -10.02
N PRO A 212 8.03 -0.95 -10.31
CA PRO A 212 7.84 0.32 -9.64
C PRO A 212 6.69 0.37 -8.61
N TYR A 213 6.08 -0.75 -8.20
CA TYR A 213 4.93 -0.74 -7.28
C TYR A 213 5.16 0.08 -6.00
N PRO A 214 6.27 -0.06 -5.25
CA PRO A 214 6.47 0.75 -4.04
C PRO A 214 6.45 2.25 -4.32
N LEU A 215 7.04 2.69 -5.44
CA LEU A 215 7.02 4.09 -5.88
C LEU A 215 5.60 4.54 -6.24
N LEU A 216 4.88 3.75 -7.05
CA LEU A 216 3.52 4.05 -7.46
C LEU A 216 2.59 4.17 -6.25
N VAL A 217 2.64 3.22 -5.33
CA VAL A 217 1.81 3.23 -4.12
C VAL A 217 2.15 4.44 -3.24
N ARG A 218 3.44 4.78 -3.08
CA ARG A 218 3.85 6.01 -2.39
C ARG A 218 3.20 7.24 -3.01
N GLU A 219 3.33 7.44 -4.31
CA GLU A 219 2.78 8.63 -4.99
C GLU A 219 1.26 8.75 -4.84
N LEU A 220 0.54 7.62 -4.95
CA LEU A 220 -0.92 7.60 -4.82
C LEU A 220 -1.40 7.77 -3.38
N GLN A 221 -0.62 7.34 -2.38
CA GLN A 221 -0.95 7.49 -0.97
C GLN A 221 -0.42 8.79 -0.36
N ALA A 222 0.54 9.47 -0.98
CA ALA A 222 1.13 10.71 -0.48
C ALA A 222 0.11 11.85 -0.30
N VAL A 223 -1.06 11.76 -0.92
CA VAL A 223 -2.18 12.67 -0.69
C VAL A 223 -2.57 12.77 0.79
N ILE A 224 -2.43 11.68 1.56
CA ILE A 224 -2.70 11.64 3.01
C ILE A 224 -1.80 12.63 3.75
N GLY A 225 -0.49 12.52 3.52
CA GLY A 225 0.51 13.37 4.18
C GLY A 225 0.44 14.81 3.70
N ARG A 226 0.27 15.05 2.40
CA ARG A 226 0.13 16.40 1.83
C ARG A 226 -1.03 17.15 2.45
N GLU A 227 -2.18 16.51 2.60
CA GLU A 227 -3.34 17.10 3.27
C GLU A 227 -3.10 17.28 4.77
N ALA A 228 -2.60 16.25 5.46
CA ALA A 228 -2.34 16.31 6.90
C ALA A 228 -1.38 17.47 7.25
N ARG A 229 -0.29 17.61 6.47
CA ARG A 229 0.67 18.68 6.65
C ARG A 229 0.06 20.06 6.44
N ALA A 230 -0.69 20.25 5.36
CA ALA A 230 -1.36 21.52 5.09
C ALA A 230 -2.40 21.86 6.18
N GLN A 231 -3.18 20.88 6.63
CA GLN A 231 -4.16 21.02 7.69
C GLN A 231 -3.51 21.35 9.04
N MET A 232 -2.38 20.71 9.39
CA MET A 232 -1.63 21.03 10.60
C MET A 232 -1.07 22.44 10.59
N ILE A 233 -0.47 22.89 9.48
CA ILE A 233 -0.01 24.27 9.32
C ILE A 233 -1.16 25.26 9.51
N GLY A 234 -2.34 24.96 8.93
CA GLY A 234 -3.55 25.77 9.12
C GLY A 234 -4.08 25.80 10.56
N ASN A 235 -3.69 24.84 11.40
CA ASN A 235 -4.03 24.77 12.83
C ASN A 235 -2.90 25.23 13.77
N GLY A 236 -1.88 25.91 13.26
CA GLY A 236 -0.88 26.57 14.08
C GLY A 236 0.55 26.04 13.96
N GLY A 237 0.80 25.00 13.17
CA GLY A 237 2.18 24.54 12.94
C GLY A 237 2.32 23.07 12.57
N LEU A 238 3.56 22.60 12.45
CA LEU A 238 3.86 21.20 12.22
C LEU A 238 3.70 20.40 13.54
N PRO A 239 3.36 19.10 13.47
CA PRO A 239 3.31 18.26 14.65
C PRO A 239 4.73 17.90 15.12
N ASP A 240 4.91 17.63 16.43
CA ASP A 240 6.17 17.10 16.96
C ASP A 240 6.42 15.65 16.53
N ALA A 241 5.34 14.89 16.28
CA ALA A 241 5.43 13.51 15.86
C ALA A 241 4.22 13.08 15.03
N VAL A 242 4.48 12.21 14.05
CA VAL A 242 3.46 11.53 13.24
C VAL A 242 3.55 10.02 13.49
N PHE A 243 2.44 9.43 13.92
CA PHE A 243 2.33 7.99 14.16
C PHE A 243 1.53 7.33 13.06
N ALA A 244 1.99 6.19 12.57
CA ALA A 244 1.25 5.38 11.61
C ALA A 244 1.44 3.89 11.85
N CYS A 245 0.37 3.10 11.70
CA CYS A 245 0.44 1.64 11.70
C CYS A 245 1.25 1.16 10.50
N VAL A 246 2.08 0.14 10.70
CA VAL A 246 2.88 -0.48 9.64
C VAL A 246 2.53 -1.94 9.48
N GLY A 247 1.69 -2.25 8.49
CA GLY A 247 1.52 -3.59 7.96
C GLY A 247 2.33 -3.75 6.68
N GLY A 248 1.69 -3.65 5.51
CA GLY A 248 2.38 -3.54 4.21
C GLY A 248 3.04 -2.17 3.95
N GLY A 249 2.81 -1.18 4.81
CA GLY A 249 3.47 0.13 4.80
C GLY A 249 2.76 1.23 3.97
N SER A 250 1.64 0.93 3.28
CA SER A 250 0.99 1.93 2.39
C SER A 250 0.44 3.15 3.15
N ASN A 251 -0.15 2.93 4.32
CA ASN A 251 -0.62 3.99 5.19
C ASN A 251 0.56 4.86 5.69
N ALA A 252 1.60 4.21 6.23
CA ALA A 252 2.75 4.91 6.81
C ALA A 252 3.51 5.71 5.74
N ILE A 253 3.84 5.11 4.58
CA ILE A 253 4.55 5.82 3.52
C ILE A 253 3.71 7.00 2.98
N GLY A 254 2.38 6.84 2.94
CA GLY A 254 1.47 7.87 2.47
C GLY A 254 1.46 9.11 3.37
N ILE A 255 1.44 8.92 4.69
CA ILE A 255 1.44 10.07 5.61
C ILE A 255 2.85 10.61 5.83
N PHE A 256 3.89 9.75 5.91
CA PHE A 256 5.26 10.17 6.20
C PHE A 256 5.90 10.95 5.06
N ASP A 257 5.55 10.65 3.80
CA ASP A 257 6.15 11.26 2.60
C ASP A 257 6.22 12.78 2.68
N ALA A 258 5.16 13.43 3.13
CA ALA A 258 5.09 14.89 3.21
C ALA A 258 5.89 15.51 4.37
N PHE A 259 6.31 14.71 5.35
CA PHE A 259 7.04 15.15 6.54
C PHE A 259 8.49 14.70 6.56
N VAL A 260 8.94 13.91 5.58
CA VAL A 260 10.27 13.30 5.59
C VAL A 260 11.41 14.34 5.56
N ALA A 261 11.15 15.53 5.01
CA ALA A 261 12.10 16.65 4.98
C ALA A 261 12.02 17.56 6.23
N ASP A 262 10.98 17.43 7.04
CA ASP A 262 10.79 18.24 8.25
C ASP A 262 11.57 17.63 9.42
N THR A 263 12.84 17.99 9.60
CA THR A 263 13.76 17.39 10.57
C THR A 263 13.31 17.51 12.03
N GLY A 264 12.43 18.45 12.35
CA GLY A 264 11.81 18.60 13.67
C GLY A 264 10.64 17.66 13.93
N VAL A 265 10.17 16.92 12.91
CA VAL A 265 9.02 16.02 13.03
C VAL A 265 9.49 14.58 13.16
N ARG A 266 9.13 13.91 14.25
CA ARG A 266 9.43 12.49 14.44
C ARG A 266 8.42 11.63 13.68
N LEU A 267 8.90 10.72 12.83
CA LEU A 267 8.08 9.75 12.09
C LEU A 267 8.15 8.38 12.78
N ILE A 268 7.03 7.91 13.32
CA ILE A 268 6.97 6.73 14.17
C ILE A 268 6.03 5.69 13.55
N GLY A 269 6.63 4.62 13.00
CA GLY A 269 5.91 3.46 12.51
C GLY A 269 5.64 2.46 13.64
N VAL A 270 4.38 2.01 13.77
CA VAL A 270 3.95 1.08 14.80
C VAL A 270 3.57 -0.25 14.16
N GLU A 271 4.30 -1.31 14.48
CA GLU A 271 4.04 -2.68 14.02
C GLU A 271 3.27 -3.49 15.05
N ALA A 272 2.56 -4.54 14.59
CA ALA A 272 1.86 -5.46 15.48
C ALA A 272 2.86 -6.39 16.19
N GLY A 273 3.19 -6.09 17.43
CA GLY A 273 4.13 -6.85 18.27
C GLY A 273 3.56 -8.17 18.82
N GLY A 274 2.23 -8.38 18.75
CA GLY A 274 1.59 -9.54 19.33
C GLY A 274 1.81 -9.61 20.84
N GLU A 275 1.82 -10.82 21.39
CA GLU A 275 2.15 -11.04 22.82
C GLU A 275 3.65 -10.81 23.10
N ARG A 276 4.51 -11.12 22.14
CA ARG A 276 5.98 -10.98 22.21
C ARG A 276 6.64 -11.11 20.84
N ILE A 277 7.82 -10.50 20.71
CA ILE A 277 8.62 -10.56 19.47
C ILE A 277 9.33 -11.92 19.37
N GLU A 278 8.56 -12.96 19.17
CA GLU A 278 9.00 -14.33 18.93
C GLU A 278 8.35 -14.89 17.66
N ARG A 279 9.00 -15.84 17.02
CA ARG A 279 8.54 -16.47 15.77
C ARG A 279 7.08 -16.95 15.87
N GLY A 280 6.29 -16.59 14.89
CA GLY A 280 4.88 -16.97 14.78
C GLY A 280 3.93 -16.25 15.75
N ARG A 281 4.44 -15.38 16.64
CA ARG A 281 3.65 -14.67 17.66
C ARG A 281 3.52 -13.18 17.42
N HIS A 282 4.18 -12.63 16.40
CA HIS A 282 4.14 -11.21 16.03
C HIS A 282 4.11 -11.02 14.51
N ALA A 283 3.81 -9.79 14.07
CA ALA A 283 3.90 -9.35 12.67
C ALA A 283 4.89 -8.17 12.49
N ALA A 284 5.71 -7.89 13.50
CA ALA A 284 6.69 -6.81 13.53
C ALA A 284 7.97 -7.21 12.77
N ARG A 285 7.98 -7.02 11.45
CA ARG A 285 9.07 -7.44 10.57
C ARG A 285 10.32 -6.58 10.69
N PHE A 286 10.19 -5.28 11.01
CA PHE A 286 11.33 -4.40 11.23
C PHE A 286 12.01 -4.65 12.57
N ALA A 287 11.24 -5.10 13.59
CA ALA A 287 11.79 -5.43 14.90
C ALA A 287 12.36 -6.86 14.98
N GLY A 288 11.70 -7.84 14.34
CA GLY A 288 12.04 -9.26 14.49
C GLY A 288 12.30 -10.00 13.17
N GLY A 289 12.38 -9.30 12.03
CA GLY A 289 12.61 -9.92 10.73
C GLY A 289 14.06 -9.89 10.26
N SER A 290 14.33 -10.63 9.21
CA SER A 290 15.60 -10.64 8.48
C SER A 290 15.42 -10.20 7.05
N THR A 291 16.49 -9.78 6.38
CA THR A 291 16.45 -9.38 4.97
C THR A 291 16.22 -10.60 4.07
N GLY A 292 15.22 -10.50 3.20
CA GLY A 292 14.89 -11.56 2.24
C GLY A 292 14.15 -11.02 1.01
N VAL A 293 13.95 -11.86 0.01
CA VAL A 293 13.13 -11.53 -1.16
C VAL A 293 11.73 -12.09 -0.95
N LEU A 294 10.72 -11.23 -1.08
CA LEU A 294 9.33 -11.60 -0.96
C LEU A 294 8.51 -10.82 -1.99
N GLN A 295 7.64 -11.51 -2.73
CA GLN A 295 6.74 -10.90 -3.71
C GLN A 295 7.45 -9.97 -4.72
N GLY A 296 8.62 -10.37 -5.18
CA GLY A 296 9.38 -9.64 -6.20
C GLY A 296 10.22 -8.46 -5.70
N THR A 297 10.36 -8.28 -4.39
CA THR A 297 11.17 -7.21 -3.79
C THR A 297 12.04 -7.71 -2.65
N ARG A 298 13.20 -7.12 -2.44
CA ARG A 298 14.04 -7.37 -1.27
C ARG A 298 13.60 -6.44 -0.13
N THR A 299 13.23 -7.04 1.00
CA THR A 299 12.67 -6.33 2.16
C THR A 299 12.97 -7.10 3.46
N PHE A 300 12.53 -6.59 4.60
CA PHE A 300 12.48 -7.35 5.83
C PHE A 300 11.31 -8.36 5.78
N VAL A 301 11.57 -9.60 6.12
CA VAL A 301 10.60 -10.70 6.13
C VAL A 301 10.68 -11.49 7.44
N LEU A 302 9.55 -12.02 7.86
CA LEU A 302 9.48 -13.00 8.94
C LEU A 302 9.60 -14.38 8.32
N GLN A 303 10.69 -15.10 8.63
CA GLN A 303 10.99 -16.42 8.08
C GLN A 303 11.13 -17.43 9.22
N ASP A 304 10.73 -18.67 8.94
CA ASP A 304 11.04 -19.85 9.77
C ASP A 304 12.48 -20.36 9.49
N GLU A 305 12.85 -21.48 10.14
CA GLU A 305 14.17 -22.09 9.99
C GLU A 305 14.43 -22.57 8.57
N ASP A 306 13.39 -22.99 7.86
CA ASP A 306 13.43 -23.41 6.46
C ASP A 306 13.42 -22.22 5.48
N ARG A 307 13.58 -20.98 5.96
CA ARG A 307 13.45 -19.72 5.21
C ARG A 307 12.09 -19.51 4.54
N LYS A 308 11.04 -20.23 4.99
CA LYS A 308 9.68 -19.98 4.57
C LYS A 308 9.11 -18.75 5.27
N SER A 309 8.51 -17.85 4.53
CA SER A 309 7.86 -16.67 5.10
C SER A 309 6.65 -17.08 5.93
N THR A 310 6.60 -16.72 7.20
CA THR A 310 5.59 -17.20 8.14
C THR A 310 4.35 -16.33 8.26
N ARG A 311 4.45 -15.02 8.02
CA ARG A 311 3.29 -14.10 8.06
C ARG A 311 3.50 -12.87 7.20
N LEU A 312 2.43 -12.48 6.49
CA LEU A 312 2.34 -11.27 5.67
C LEU A 312 1.32 -10.27 6.21
N ASN A 313 0.51 -10.66 7.20
CA ASN A 313 -0.67 -9.89 7.55
C ASN A 313 -0.66 -9.48 9.03
N SER A 314 -0.77 -8.17 9.25
CA SER A 314 -0.95 -7.54 10.57
C SER A 314 -2.43 -7.22 10.85
N SER A 315 -3.36 -7.75 10.07
CA SER A 315 -4.79 -7.54 10.29
C SER A 315 -5.30 -8.44 11.42
N HIS A 316 -5.10 -7.99 12.63
CA HIS A 316 -5.77 -8.48 13.83
C HIS A 316 -6.34 -7.30 14.60
#